data_e8bf5ba3568469243347b9453963f890
#
_entry.id   e8bf5ba3568469243347b9453963f890
#
_cell.length_a   1.000
_cell.length_b   1.000
_cell.length_c   1.000
_cell.angle_alpha   90.00
_cell.angle_beta   90.00
_cell.angle_gamma   90.00
#
_symmetry.space_group_name_H-M   'P 1'
#
loop_
_entity.id
_entity.type
_entity.pdbx_description
1 polymer ?
#
loop_
_entity_poly.entity_id
_entity_poly.type
_entity_poly.pdbx_seq_one_letter_code
_entity_poly.pdbx_strand_id
1 'polypeptide(L)'
;LKKVKRLQIKLENTQDYSIEYRVHVQDIGWQDWVKDGKTSGTEGQSKRLEAIQIRIISKENDSDLQEEPKFERQEGTYGKTGLNVADKGGSELKYLKYGTGKNVFFATFAIHGYEDKWDKDGYELIEIANNFYNKLLEDKDYDLAKKWTIYIFPGVNQDGLQEGSTNNGAGRTTLYSQAPQNKGIDLNRCWQIGSTYEKFTSDRNYNGDIGFQAYEAQALRDFMLKNKSKDGQTILVDLHGWTQQLIGDENICSYYEQQFPENNKRSVGRYGSGYMISWGRTYLGSQGKPAKTALIELPRDGVKNHQSVIDKDFSNRYIYATMKMLEKII
;
A
#
# COMPACT_ATOMS: atom_id res chain seq x y z
N LEU A 1 19.24 -22.55 -30.00
CA LEU A 1 19.36 -22.88 -28.59
C LEU A 1 18.06 -23.54 -28.13
N LYS A 2 18.13 -24.81 -27.64
CA LYS A 2 16.96 -25.46 -27.05
C LYS A 2 16.60 -24.74 -25.73
N LYS A 3 15.39 -24.23 -25.64
CA LYS A 3 14.89 -23.55 -24.40
C LYS A 3 14.53 -24.60 -23.37
N VAL A 4 15.07 -24.48 -22.15
CA VAL A 4 14.66 -25.32 -21.00
C VAL A 4 13.24 -24.91 -20.61
N LYS A 5 12.34 -25.88 -20.47
CA LYS A 5 10.92 -25.67 -20.18
C LYS A 5 10.51 -26.28 -18.84
N ARG A 6 11.27 -27.23 -18.34
CA ARG A 6 11.11 -27.90 -17.05
C ARG A 6 12.43 -28.44 -16.55
N LEU A 7 12.53 -28.65 -15.28
CA LEU A 7 13.70 -29.28 -14.66
C LEU A 7 13.28 -30.20 -13.49
N GLN A 8 14.18 -31.08 -13.14
CA GLN A 8 14.11 -31.92 -11.96
C GLN A 8 15.49 -31.90 -11.30
N ILE A 9 15.55 -31.71 -9.99
CA ILE A 9 16.79 -31.70 -9.22
C ILE A 9 16.64 -32.71 -8.07
N LYS A 10 17.67 -33.51 -7.87
CA LYS A 10 17.74 -34.48 -6.80
C LYS A 10 19.11 -34.41 -6.15
N LEU A 11 19.16 -34.52 -4.83
CA LEU A 11 20.41 -34.74 -4.12
C LEU A 11 20.79 -36.24 -4.18
N GLU A 12 22.07 -36.50 -4.32
CA GLU A 12 22.62 -37.85 -4.25
C GLU A 12 23.45 -38.02 -2.98
N ASN A 13 23.43 -39.21 -2.41
CA ASN A 13 24.23 -39.60 -1.23
C ASN A 13 23.95 -38.76 0.04
N THR A 14 22.75 -38.25 0.23
CA THR A 14 22.35 -37.57 1.45
C THR A 14 21.12 -38.21 2.05
N GLN A 15 21.25 -38.72 3.32
CA GLN A 15 20.12 -39.25 4.07
C GLN A 15 19.38 -38.19 4.86
N ASP A 16 20.07 -37.12 5.26
CA ASP A 16 19.61 -36.13 6.23
C ASP A 16 19.09 -34.81 5.59
N TYR A 17 19.19 -34.72 4.28
CA TYR A 17 18.80 -33.50 3.56
C TYR A 17 17.87 -33.76 2.37
N SER A 18 16.97 -32.87 2.12
CA SER A 18 16.15 -32.78 0.91
C SER A 18 16.48 -31.51 0.14
N ILE A 19 16.23 -31.48 -1.18
CA ILE A 19 16.33 -30.30 -1.99
C ILE A 19 14.95 -29.84 -2.40
N GLU A 20 14.65 -28.58 -2.15
CA GLU A 20 13.47 -27.91 -2.67
C GLU A 20 13.85 -26.89 -3.72
N TYR A 21 13.04 -26.79 -4.75
CA TYR A 21 13.25 -25.82 -5.82
C TYR A 21 11.95 -25.42 -6.48
N ARG A 22 11.96 -24.20 -7.04
CA ARG A 22 10.88 -23.68 -7.87
C ARG A 22 11.45 -22.90 -9.04
N VAL A 23 10.65 -22.72 -10.07
CA VAL A 23 11.05 -22.00 -11.27
C VAL A 23 10.09 -20.86 -11.56
N HIS A 24 10.64 -19.78 -12.14
CA HIS A 24 9.87 -18.73 -12.78
C HIS A 24 9.69 -19.10 -14.25
N VAL A 25 8.44 -19.14 -14.69
CA VAL A 25 8.07 -19.49 -16.06
C VAL A 25 7.56 -18.25 -16.77
N GLN A 26 7.97 -18.08 -18.02
CA GLN A 26 7.50 -16.98 -18.88
C GLN A 26 5.97 -16.87 -18.87
N ASP A 27 5.43 -15.67 -18.64
CA ASP A 27 3.99 -15.33 -18.61
C ASP A 27 3.15 -16.10 -17.56
N ILE A 28 3.80 -16.82 -16.62
CA ILE A 28 3.14 -17.53 -15.52
C ILE A 28 3.64 -17.04 -14.14
N GLY A 29 4.94 -16.66 -14.06
CA GLY A 29 5.56 -16.29 -12.80
C GLY A 29 6.18 -17.49 -12.05
N TRP A 30 6.41 -17.31 -10.74
CA TRP A 30 6.94 -18.35 -9.88
C TRP A 30 5.92 -19.47 -9.65
N GLN A 31 6.36 -20.71 -9.87
CA GLN A 31 5.60 -21.89 -9.53
C GLN A 31 5.81 -22.30 -8.07
N ASP A 32 5.00 -23.24 -7.60
CA ASP A 32 5.13 -23.79 -6.27
C ASP A 32 6.46 -24.54 -6.08
N TRP A 33 6.93 -24.61 -4.84
CA TRP A 33 8.08 -25.39 -4.46
C TRP A 33 7.82 -26.89 -4.68
N VAL A 34 8.79 -27.57 -5.25
CA VAL A 34 8.80 -29.04 -5.41
C VAL A 34 10.04 -29.62 -4.77
N LYS A 35 9.96 -30.90 -4.35
CA LYS A 35 11.05 -31.59 -3.64
C LYS A 35 11.60 -32.76 -4.47
N ASP A 36 12.89 -33.07 -4.24
CA ASP A 36 13.51 -34.34 -4.49
C ASP A 36 13.16 -35.01 -5.82
N GLY A 37 13.43 -34.35 -6.92
CA GLY A 37 13.23 -34.87 -8.26
C GLY A 37 11.83 -34.69 -8.83
N LYS A 38 10.89 -34.02 -8.15
CA LYS A 38 9.61 -33.64 -8.74
C LYS A 38 9.82 -32.60 -9.83
N THR A 39 9.04 -32.64 -10.89
CA THR A 39 9.15 -31.70 -12.01
C THR A 39 8.67 -30.31 -11.63
N SER A 40 9.49 -29.28 -11.91
CA SER A 40 9.10 -27.86 -11.89
C SER A 40 9.23 -27.28 -13.30
N GLY A 41 8.27 -26.47 -13.72
CA GLY A 41 8.17 -25.95 -15.09
C GLY A 41 6.88 -26.36 -15.79
N THR A 42 6.82 -26.15 -17.11
CA THR A 42 5.63 -26.46 -17.91
C THR A 42 5.92 -27.48 -18.99
N GLU A 43 4.91 -28.27 -19.31
CA GLU A 43 4.92 -29.23 -20.41
C GLU A 43 3.86 -28.84 -21.46
N GLY A 44 4.20 -28.95 -22.72
CA GLY A 44 3.28 -28.65 -23.83
C GLY A 44 2.96 -27.16 -24.10
N GLN A 45 3.38 -26.24 -23.23
CA GLN A 45 2.99 -24.82 -23.31
C GLN A 45 4.01 -23.93 -24.01
N SER A 46 5.11 -24.46 -24.49
CA SER A 46 6.20 -23.71 -25.20
C SER A 46 6.80 -22.52 -24.43
N LYS A 47 6.55 -22.41 -23.11
CA LYS A 47 7.07 -21.37 -22.24
C LYS A 47 8.46 -21.74 -21.71
N ARG A 48 9.35 -20.75 -21.58
CA ARG A 48 10.72 -20.95 -21.09
C ARG A 48 10.80 -20.75 -19.59
N LEU A 49 11.77 -21.39 -18.95
CA LEU A 49 12.19 -21.04 -17.60
C LEU A 49 13.03 -19.77 -17.64
N GLU A 50 12.78 -18.85 -16.72
CA GLU A 50 13.45 -17.55 -16.64
C GLU A 50 14.33 -17.41 -15.41
N ALA A 51 13.94 -18.06 -14.32
CA ALA A 51 14.71 -18.10 -13.07
C ALA A 51 14.46 -19.41 -12.30
N ILE A 52 15.35 -19.70 -11.37
CA ILE A 52 15.24 -20.81 -10.44
C ILE A 52 15.61 -20.36 -9.04
N GLN A 53 14.90 -20.89 -8.03
CA GLN A 53 15.28 -20.83 -6.63
C GLN A 53 15.47 -22.24 -6.11
N ILE A 54 16.51 -22.43 -5.29
CA ILE A 54 16.89 -23.73 -4.72
C ILE A 54 17.22 -23.52 -3.25
N ARG A 55 16.75 -24.45 -2.39
CA ARG A 55 17.14 -24.53 -0.98
C ARG A 55 17.36 -25.98 -0.56
N ILE A 56 18.25 -26.17 0.41
CA ILE A 56 18.50 -27.48 1.05
C ILE A 56 17.87 -27.43 2.44
N ILE A 57 17.08 -28.46 2.78
CA ILE A 57 16.39 -28.57 4.06
C ILE A 57 16.84 -29.84 4.77
N SER A 58 17.01 -29.79 6.10
CA SER A 58 17.26 -30.96 6.91
C SER A 58 15.98 -31.79 7.06
N LYS A 59 16.09 -33.12 6.91
CA LYS A 59 14.95 -34.02 7.11
C LYS A 59 14.55 -34.17 8.59
N GLU A 60 15.44 -33.84 9.53
CA GLU A 60 15.06 -33.75 10.94
C GLU A 60 14.00 -32.70 11.23
N ASN A 61 13.91 -31.67 10.39
CA ASN A 61 12.89 -30.62 10.48
C ASN A 61 11.62 -30.90 9.63
N ASP A 62 11.59 -32.03 8.90
CA ASP A 62 10.46 -32.38 8.01
C ASP A 62 9.23 -32.89 8.80
N SER A 63 9.42 -33.35 10.06
CA SER A 63 8.32 -33.75 10.95
C SER A 63 7.62 -32.61 11.65
N ASP A 64 8.23 -31.42 11.66
CA ASP A 64 7.69 -30.17 12.22
C ASP A 64 7.19 -29.19 11.15
N LEU A 65 7.02 -29.63 9.92
CA LEU A 65 6.27 -28.86 8.93
C LEU A 65 4.79 -28.81 9.37
N GLN A 66 4.53 -27.99 10.41
CA GLN A 66 3.24 -27.31 10.51
C GLN A 66 3.04 -26.67 9.13
N GLU A 67 1.91 -26.94 8.48
CA GLU A 67 1.52 -26.21 7.29
C GLU A 67 1.82 -24.73 7.56
N GLU A 68 2.79 -24.16 6.84
CA GLU A 68 3.12 -22.75 7.03
C GLU A 68 1.81 -21.99 6.86
N PRO A 69 1.47 -21.08 7.79
CA PRO A 69 0.19 -20.40 7.75
C PRO A 69 0.07 -19.72 6.40
N LYS A 70 -0.79 -20.23 5.55
CA LYS A 70 -1.17 -19.51 4.32
C LYS A 70 -1.87 -18.26 4.78
N PHE A 71 -1.24 -17.11 4.60
CA PHE A 71 -1.92 -15.85 4.81
C PHE A 71 -2.97 -15.71 3.71
N GLU A 72 -4.18 -16.13 4.04
CA GLU A 72 -5.32 -15.89 3.17
C GLU A 72 -5.62 -14.40 3.10
N ARG A 73 -6.26 -14.00 2.00
CA ARG A 73 -6.71 -12.61 1.83
C ARG A 73 -7.60 -12.22 3.00
N GLN A 74 -7.18 -11.22 3.76
CA GLN A 74 -7.93 -10.65 4.88
C GLN A 74 -8.44 -9.27 4.49
N GLU A 75 -9.73 -9.09 4.56
CA GLU A 75 -10.43 -7.83 4.31
C GLU A 75 -11.28 -7.48 5.53
N GLY A 76 -11.48 -6.19 5.74
CA GLY A 76 -12.38 -5.70 6.78
C GLY A 76 -12.87 -4.30 6.46
N THR A 77 -13.78 -3.81 7.28
CA THR A 77 -14.30 -2.46 7.21
C THR A 77 -13.84 -1.65 8.40
N TYR A 78 -13.58 -0.35 8.18
CA TYR A 78 -13.20 0.55 9.26
C TYR A 78 -14.21 1.68 9.49
N GLY A 79 -15.23 1.77 8.68
CA GLY A 79 -16.30 2.76 8.80
C GLY A 79 -17.18 2.81 7.56
N LYS A 80 -17.90 3.91 7.45
CA LYS A 80 -18.69 4.26 6.28
C LYS A 80 -18.38 5.68 5.86
N THR A 81 -18.54 5.98 4.58
CA THR A 81 -18.44 7.34 4.06
C THR A 81 -19.55 8.22 4.62
N GLY A 82 -19.33 9.53 4.60
CA GLY A 82 -20.32 10.51 5.02
C GLY A 82 -21.40 10.80 3.97
N LEU A 83 -21.54 9.97 2.96
CA LEU A 83 -22.50 10.15 1.90
C LEU A 83 -23.93 10.16 2.45
N ASN A 84 -24.50 11.33 2.61
CA ASN A 84 -25.88 11.53 3.00
C ASN A 84 -26.72 11.90 1.78
N VAL A 85 -26.82 10.97 0.82
CA VAL A 85 -27.91 11.02 -0.13
C VAL A 85 -29.05 10.32 0.58
N ALA A 86 -30.17 11.05 0.76
CA ALA A 86 -31.35 10.57 1.44
C ALA A 86 -31.54 9.06 1.29
N ASP A 87 -31.51 8.35 2.41
CA ASP A 87 -31.79 6.92 2.57
C ASP A 87 -30.77 5.88 2.05
N LYS A 88 -29.62 6.25 1.46
CA LYS A 88 -28.70 5.22 0.93
C LYS A 88 -27.59 4.80 1.89
N GLY A 89 -27.35 5.51 2.98
CA GLY A 89 -26.18 5.28 3.83
C GLY A 89 -24.87 5.43 3.06
N GLY A 90 -23.78 5.73 3.73
CA GLY A 90 -22.46 5.82 3.09
C GLY A 90 -21.94 4.46 2.63
N SER A 91 -21.03 4.45 1.67
CA SER A 91 -20.30 3.27 1.24
C SER A 91 -19.41 2.75 2.37
N GLU A 92 -19.17 1.43 2.40
CA GLU A 92 -18.25 0.84 3.36
C GLU A 92 -16.80 1.23 3.05
N LEU A 93 -16.10 1.71 4.07
CA LEU A 93 -14.67 1.99 4.01
C LEU A 93 -13.90 0.72 4.33
N LYS A 94 -13.19 0.18 3.35
CA LYS A 94 -12.52 -1.12 3.41
C LYS A 94 -11.02 -1.01 3.62
N TYR A 95 -10.45 -2.00 4.29
CA TYR A 95 -9.02 -2.22 4.36
C TYR A 95 -8.66 -3.66 4.00
N LEU A 96 -7.42 -3.84 3.56
CA LEU A 96 -6.77 -5.13 3.39
C LEU A 96 -5.74 -5.28 4.50
N LYS A 97 -5.58 -6.49 5.03
CA LYS A 97 -4.63 -6.76 6.12
C LYS A 97 -3.70 -7.90 5.76
N TYR A 98 -2.42 -7.75 6.12
CA TYR A 98 -1.39 -8.77 5.98
C TYR A 98 -0.53 -8.84 7.24
N GLY A 99 -0.20 -10.04 7.69
CA GLY A 99 0.72 -10.29 8.79
C GLY A 99 0.14 -10.01 10.18
N THR A 100 0.96 -10.33 11.19
CA THR A 100 0.61 -10.25 12.63
C THR A 100 1.77 -9.74 13.48
N GLY A 101 2.83 -9.19 12.85
CA GLY A 101 4.00 -8.69 13.54
C GLY A 101 3.70 -7.48 14.41
N LYS A 102 4.59 -7.21 15.37
CA LYS A 102 4.43 -6.12 16.35
C LYS A 102 4.58 -4.72 15.76
N ASN A 103 5.29 -4.58 14.66
CA ASN A 103 5.38 -3.30 13.96
C ASN A 103 4.16 -3.12 13.06
N VAL A 104 3.70 -1.89 12.89
CA VAL A 104 2.49 -1.60 12.10
C VAL A 104 2.83 -0.68 10.95
N PHE A 105 2.38 -1.08 9.76
CA PHE A 105 2.46 -0.26 8.56
C PHE A 105 1.05 0.06 8.06
N PHE A 106 0.76 1.34 7.94
CA PHE A 106 -0.44 1.86 7.32
C PHE A 106 -0.08 2.43 5.94
N ALA A 107 -0.73 1.94 4.89
CA ALA A 107 -0.59 2.43 3.53
C ALA A 107 -1.95 2.95 3.04
N THR A 108 -2.04 4.24 2.77
CA THR A 108 -3.26 4.89 2.29
C THR A 108 -3.13 5.29 0.83
N PHE A 109 -4.23 5.15 0.10
CA PHE A 109 -4.31 5.41 -1.33
C PHE A 109 -5.61 6.13 -1.65
N ALA A 110 -5.60 6.93 -2.70
CA ALA A 110 -6.76 7.66 -3.19
C ALA A 110 -7.52 8.40 -2.08
N ILE A 111 -6.78 9.14 -1.24
CA ILE A 111 -7.36 10.09 -0.28
C ILE A 111 -8.04 11.24 -1.01
N HIS A 112 -7.59 11.52 -2.21
CA HIS A 112 -8.31 12.27 -3.22
C HIS A 112 -8.86 11.31 -4.27
N GLY A 113 -10.13 11.44 -4.67
CA GLY A 113 -10.70 10.64 -5.75
C GLY A 113 -10.17 11.05 -7.12
N TYR A 114 -9.86 12.34 -7.27
CA TYR A 114 -9.26 12.95 -8.45
C TYR A 114 -7.95 13.61 -8.06
N GLU A 115 -6.86 13.27 -8.75
CA GLU A 115 -5.51 13.70 -8.38
C GLU A 115 -4.91 14.78 -9.28
N ASP A 116 -5.41 15.12 -10.42
CA ASP A 116 -5.03 16.29 -11.26
C ASP A 116 -4.66 16.00 -12.72
N LYS A 117 -4.73 14.75 -13.19
CA LYS A 117 -4.32 14.45 -14.56
C LYS A 117 -5.49 14.19 -15.50
N TRP A 118 -6.41 13.35 -15.08
CA TRP A 118 -7.63 13.04 -15.84
C TRP A 118 -8.75 12.64 -14.88
N ASP A 119 -9.93 12.48 -15.42
CA ASP A 119 -11.10 12.13 -14.62
C ASP A 119 -10.90 10.77 -13.95
N LYS A 120 -11.09 10.75 -12.63
CA LYS A 120 -11.00 9.54 -11.81
C LYS A 120 -9.62 8.88 -11.81
N ASP A 121 -8.55 9.65 -11.98
CA ASP A 121 -7.17 9.16 -11.98
C ASP A 121 -6.74 8.54 -10.63
N GLY A 122 -7.47 8.75 -9.55
CA GLY A 122 -7.31 8.03 -8.29
C GLY A 122 -7.50 6.51 -8.40
N TYR A 123 -8.15 5.98 -9.44
CA TYR A 123 -8.20 4.54 -9.68
C TYR A 123 -6.82 3.90 -9.90
N GLU A 124 -5.87 4.65 -10.45
CA GLU A 124 -4.48 4.18 -10.60
C GLU A 124 -3.85 3.85 -9.24
N LEU A 125 -4.15 4.67 -8.23
CA LEU A 125 -3.65 4.46 -6.87
C LEU A 125 -4.30 3.23 -6.22
N ILE A 126 -5.59 2.98 -6.48
CA ILE A 126 -6.28 1.77 -6.02
C ILE A 126 -5.68 0.51 -6.67
N GLU A 127 -5.34 0.58 -7.96
CA GLU A 127 -4.69 -0.54 -8.64
C GLU A 127 -3.32 -0.84 -8.02
N ILE A 128 -2.52 0.19 -7.76
CA ILE A 128 -1.23 0.03 -7.07
C ILE A 128 -1.43 -0.59 -5.68
N ALA A 129 -2.44 -0.17 -4.93
CA ALA A 129 -2.75 -0.76 -3.61
C ALA A 129 -3.07 -2.25 -3.69
N ASN A 130 -3.90 -2.65 -4.65
CA ASN A 130 -4.26 -4.06 -4.86
C ASN A 130 -3.06 -4.89 -5.33
N ASN A 131 -2.25 -4.36 -6.24
CA ASN A 131 -1.03 -5.02 -6.72
C ASN A 131 -0.02 -5.19 -5.59
N PHE A 132 0.12 -4.19 -4.71
CA PHE A 132 0.96 -4.30 -3.51
C PHE A 132 0.46 -5.42 -2.58
N TYR A 133 -0.84 -5.48 -2.33
CA TYR A 133 -1.42 -6.53 -1.50
C TYR A 133 -1.22 -7.92 -2.11
N ASN A 134 -1.47 -8.08 -3.41
CA ASN A 134 -1.22 -9.33 -4.12
C ASN A 134 0.25 -9.75 -4.02
N LYS A 135 1.18 -8.79 -4.10
CA LYS A 135 2.61 -9.06 -3.94
C LYS A 135 2.96 -9.54 -2.54
N LEU A 136 2.33 -9.01 -1.50
CA LEU A 136 2.49 -9.51 -0.14
C LEU A 136 2.01 -10.96 0.02
N LEU A 137 0.90 -11.32 -0.63
CA LEU A 137 0.37 -12.70 -0.60
C LEU A 137 1.26 -13.70 -1.37
N GLU A 138 2.09 -13.24 -2.30
CA GLU A 138 3.09 -14.07 -3.00
C GLU A 138 4.33 -14.34 -2.15
N ASP A 139 4.55 -13.59 -1.06
CA ASP A 139 5.69 -13.76 -0.16
C ASP A 139 5.51 -15.03 0.67
N LYS A 140 6.17 -16.11 0.24
CA LYS A 140 6.05 -17.44 0.86
C LYS A 140 6.95 -17.61 2.09
N ASP A 141 7.90 -16.73 2.33
CA ASP A 141 8.82 -16.84 3.46
C ASP A 141 8.26 -16.20 4.74
N TYR A 142 7.15 -15.48 4.63
CA TYR A 142 6.38 -14.84 5.71
C TYR A 142 7.19 -14.00 6.70
N ASP A 143 8.43 -13.65 6.39
CA ASP A 143 9.28 -12.86 7.27
C ASP A 143 8.71 -11.46 7.51
N LEU A 144 8.13 -10.86 6.46
CA LEU A 144 7.42 -9.60 6.61
C LEU A 144 6.16 -9.75 7.46
N ALA A 145 5.40 -10.85 7.29
CA ALA A 145 4.19 -11.10 8.05
C ALA A 145 4.44 -11.29 9.55
N LYS A 146 5.57 -11.90 9.92
CA LYS A 146 6.00 -12.05 11.32
C LYS A 146 6.52 -10.74 11.91
N LYS A 147 7.10 -9.88 11.08
CA LYS A 147 7.71 -8.60 11.48
C LYS A 147 6.70 -7.45 11.52
N TRP A 148 5.73 -7.45 10.60
CA TRP A 148 4.78 -6.37 10.39
C TRP A 148 3.32 -6.85 10.45
N THR A 149 2.46 -5.98 10.96
CA THR A 149 1.03 -5.98 10.65
C THR A 149 0.81 -4.84 9.66
N ILE A 150 0.39 -5.16 8.44
CA ILE A 150 0.22 -4.22 7.35
C ILE A 150 -1.27 -4.00 7.12
N TYR A 151 -1.70 -2.75 7.12
CA TYR A 151 -3.05 -2.32 6.75
C TYR A 151 -2.96 -1.46 5.49
N ILE A 152 -3.67 -1.83 4.46
CA ILE A 152 -3.75 -1.11 3.19
C ILE A 152 -5.17 -0.58 3.06
N PHE A 153 -5.31 0.72 2.75
CA PHE A 153 -6.59 1.40 2.53
C PHE A 153 -6.65 1.83 1.07
N PRO A 154 -7.22 1.00 0.17
CA PRO A 154 -7.11 1.22 -1.28
C PRO A 154 -7.80 2.50 -1.77
N GLY A 155 -8.92 2.86 -1.17
CA GLY A 155 -9.70 4.04 -1.57
C GLY A 155 -10.29 4.75 -0.36
N VAL A 156 -9.55 5.73 0.19
CA VAL A 156 -10.01 6.50 1.34
C VAL A 156 -11.19 7.40 0.98
N ASN A 157 -11.16 8.02 -0.22
CA ASN A 157 -12.25 8.84 -0.76
C ASN A 157 -13.03 8.08 -1.84
N GLN A 158 -13.61 6.95 -1.47
CA GLN A 158 -14.29 6.07 -2.41
C GLN A 158 -15.45 6.72 -3.14
N ASP A 159 -16.31 7.45 -2.44
CA ASP A 159 -17.49 8.08 -3.03
C ASP A 159 -17.09 9.25 -3.96
N GLY A 160 -16.11 10.05 -3.56
CA GLY A 160 -15.55 11.10 -4.42
C GLY A 160 -15.00 10.53 -5.72
N LEU A 161 -14.34 9.38 -5.66
CA LEU A 161 -13.82 8.70 -6.84
C LEU A 161 -14.93 8.14 -7.73
N GLN A 162 -15.93 7.47 -7.14
CA GLN A 162 -16.98 6.78 -7.89
C GLN A 162 -18.01 7.75 -8.50
N GLU A 163 -18.48 8.68 -7.71
CA GLU A 163 -19.63 9.55 -8.03
C GLU A 163 -19.27 11.02 -8.20
N GLY A 164 -18.06 11.42 -7.84
CA GLY A 164 -17.59 12.78 -8.04
C GLY A 164 -17.29 13.10 -9.50
N SER A 165 -17.15 14.40 -9.79
CA SER A 165 -17.05 14.89 -11.17
C SER A 165 -15.94 15.92 -11.39
N THR A 166 -15.15 16.26 -10.37
CA THR A 166 -14.17 17.34 -10.51
C THR A 166 -13.01 17.22 -9.53
N ASN A 167 -11.81 17.67 -9.94
CA ASN A 167 -10.65 17.81 -9.07
C ASN A 167 -10.61 19.18 -8.35
N ASN A 168 -11.63 20.03 -8.51
CA ASN A 168 -11.79 21.31 -7.83
C ASN A 168 -12.99 21.35 -6.88
N GLY A 169 -13.33 20.22 -6.30
CA GLY A 169 -14.49 20.05 -5.42
C GLY A 169 -14.84 18.59 -5.27
N ALA A 170 -16.12 18.27 -5.25
CA ALA A 170 -16.62 16.90 -5.09
C ALA A 170 -16.09 15.96 -6.18
N GLY A 171 -15.30 15.01 -5.76
CA GLY A 171 -14.47 14.14 -6.59
C GLY A 171 -13.07 14.11 -6.02
N ARG A 172 -12.32 15.20 -6.04
CA ARG A 172 -11.09 15.35 -5.26
C ARG A 172 -11.40 15.32 -3.77
N THR A 173 -12.32 16.16 -3.31
CA THR A 173 -12.86 16.13 -1.95
C THR A 173 -13.93 15.04 -1.83
N THR A 174 -14.38 14.77 -0.60
CA THR A 174 -15.57 13.91 -0.38
C THR A 174 -16.79 14.49 -1.10
N LEU A 175 -17.81 13.66 -1.35
CA LEU A 175 -19.03 14.15 -1.99
C LEU A 175 -19.85 15.01 -1.02
N TYR A 176 -20.13 14.42 0.13
CA TYR A 176 -20.97 15.02 1.15
C TYR A 176 -20.35 14.70 2.50
N SER A 177 -20.01 15.68 3.26
CA SER A 177 -19.43 15.48 4.58
C SER A 177 -19.86 16.58 5.48
N GLN A 178 -21.14 16.73 5.72
CA GLN A 178 -21.66 17.71 6.66
C GLN A 178 -21.21 19.15 6.34
N ALA A 179 -20.69 19.36 5.13
CA ALA A 179 -20.24 20.65 4.68
C ALA A 179 -21.42 21.46 4.10
N PRO A 180 -21.51 22.76 4.37
CA PRO A 180 -22.53 23.59 3.77
C PRO A 180 -22.40 23.61 2.24
N GLN A 181 -23.54 23.67 1.53
CA GLN A 181 -23.62 23.90 0.09
C GLN A 181 -23.00 22.80 -0.80
N ASN A 182 -23.08 21.54 -0.41
CA ASN A 182 -22.55 20.41 -1.18
C ASN A 182 -21.03 20.47 -1.45
N LYS A 183 -20.30 21.24 -0.66
CA LYS A 183 -18.84 21.22 -0.66
C LYS A 183 -18.36 19.96 0.03
N GLY A 184 -17.63 19.11 -0.63
CA GLY A 184 -16.94 18.01 0.02
C GLY A 184 -15.77 18.52 0.87
N ILE A 185 -15.21 17.67 1.69
CA ILE A 185 -14.05 17.99 2.53
C ILE A 185 -12.79 17.36 1.91
N ASP A 186 -11.72 18.14 1.78
CA ASP A 186 -10.39 17.63 1.43
C ASP A 186 -9.85 16.80 2.58
N LEU A 187 -9.82 15.47 2.39
CA LEU A 187 -9.40 14.50 3.39
C LEU A 187 -7.92 14.62 3.76
N ASN A 188 -7.12 15.34 2.99
CA ASN A 188 -5.73 15.60 3.36
C ASN A 188 -5.50 17.06 3.84
N ARG A 189 -6.56 17.73 4.32
CA ARG A 189 -6.49 19.05 4.94
C ARG A 189 -7.24 19.15 6.26
N CYS A 190 -7.98 18.11 6.67
CA CYS A 190 -8.86 18.13 7.84
C CYS A 190 -8.26 17.49 9.12
N TRP A 191 -6.97 17.15 9.12
CA TRP A 191 -6.29 16.47 10.23
C TRP A 191 -5.77 17.47 11.25
N GLN A 192 -6.52 17.67 12.31
CA GLN A 192 -6.20 18.63 13.37
C GLN A 192 -5.14 18.07 14.33
N ILE A 193 -4.17 18.92 14.70
CA ILE A 193 -3.14 18.64 15.70
C ILE A 193 -3.33 19.60 16.89
N GLY A 194 -3.59 19.06 18.07
CA GLY A 194 -3.89 19.88 19.25
C GLY A 194 -5.12 20.75 19.07
N SER A 195 -5.04 22.01 19.49
CA SER A 195 -6.10 22.99 19.32
C SER A 195 -6.00 23.81 18.03
N THR A 196 -4.93 23.64 17.27
CA THR A 196 -4.67 24.40 16.04
C THR A 196 -5.37 23.76 14.85
N TYR A 197 -6.17 24.57 14.15
CA TYR A 197 -6.85 24.15 12.93
C TYR A 197 -6.81 25.27 11.91
N GLU A 198 -6.03 25.08 10.84
CA GLU A 198 -5.96 26.00 9.72
C GLU A 198 -7.15 25.78 8.79
N LYS A 199 -7.89 26.85 8.47
CA LYS A 199 -9.05 26.76 7.57
C LYS A 199 -8.65 27.00 6.12
N PHE A 200 -9.05 26.08 5.25
CA PHE A 200 -8.98 26.19 3.80
C PHE A 200 -10.40 26.37 3.26
N THR A 201 -10.61 27.43 2.48
CA THR A 201 -11.95 27.84 2.05
C THR A 201 -12.24 27.62 0.56
N SER A 202 -11.21 27.33 -0.25
CA SER A 202 -11.41 27.03 -1.67
C SER A 202 -12.11 25.70 -1.85
N ASP A 203 -12.96 25.56 -2.87
CA ASP A 203 -13.69 24.31 -3.11
C ASP A 203 -12.77 23.11 -3.27
N ARG A 204 -11.58 23.33 -3.84
CA ARG A 204 -10.55 22.30 -4.01
C ARG A 204 -9.96 21.78 -2.69
N ASN A 205 -9.78 22.65 -1.70
CA ASN A 205 -9.08 22.32 -0.45
C ASN A 205 -9.96 22.56 0.79
N TYR A 206 -11.29 22.72 0.60
CA TYR A 206 -12.17 22.93 1.74
C TYR A 206 -12.03 21.80 2.75
N ASN A 207 -11.75 22.13 3.99
CA ASN A 207 -11.44 21.15 5.03
C ASN A 207 -12.46 21.08 6.17
N GLY A 208 -13.61 21.75 6.02
CA GLY A 208 -14.65 21.81 7.04
C GLY A 208 -14.48 22.97 8.00
N ASP A 209 -15.44 23.11 8.92
CA ASP A 209 -15.44 24.14 9.95
C ASP A 209 -14.59 23.75 11.17
N ILE A 210 -14.45 22.47 11.41
CA ILE A 210 -13.66 21.87 12.49
C ILE A 210 -12.83 20.71 11.95
N GLY A 211 -11.74 20.38 12.65
CA GLY A 211 -10.93 19.22 12.32
C GLY A 211 -11.74 17.92 12.38
N PHE A 212 -11.41 16.99 11.51
CA PHE A 212 -12.09 15.69 11.41
C PHE A 212 -13.61 15.78 11.19
N GLN A 213 -14.09 16.80 10.50
CA GLN A 213 -15.52 16.90 10.20
C GLN A 213 -15.98 15.79 9.24
N ALA A 214 -15.12 15.32 8.33
CA ALA A 214 -15.44 14.21 7.44
C ALA A 214 -15.48 12.86 8.17
N TYR A 215 -16.52 12.06 7.92
CA TYR A 215 -16.66 10.72 8.51
C TYR A 215 -15.51 9.79 8.12
N GLU A 216 -15.04 9.88 6.88
CA GLU A 216 -13.90 9.11 6.35
C GLU A 216 -12.63 9.38 7.18
N ALA A 217 -12.36 10.65 7.47
CA ALA A 217 -11.21 11.02 8.30
C ALA A 217 -11.36 10.58 9.75
N GLN A 218 -12.57 10.66 10.32
CA GLN A 218 -12.86 10.16 11.67
C GLN A 218 -12.63 8.65 11.75
N ALA A 219 -13.22 7.90 10.82
CA ALA A 219 -13.12 6.45 10.79
C ALA A 219 -11.67 5.99 10.64
N LEU A 220 -10.92 6.60 9.73
CA LEU A 220 -9.52 6.27 9.50
C LEU A 220 -8.64 6.62 10.70
N ARG A 221 -8.84 7.80 11.31
CA ARG A 221 -8.18 8.20 12.56
C ARG A 221 -8.39 7.17 13.67
N ASP A 222 -9.64 6.82 13.93
CA ASP A 222 -10.00 5.95 15.03
C ASP A 222 -9.47 4.53 14.81
N PHE A 223 -9.50 4.06 13.56
CA PHE A 223 -8.90 2.79 13.18
C PHE A 223 -7.39 2.80 13.39
N MET A 224 -6.69 3.83 12.94
CA MET A 224 -5.24 3.92 13.09
C MET A 224 -4.83 4.02 14.56
N LEU A 225 -5.53 4.81 15.37
CA LEU A 225 -5.26 4.92 16.82
C LEU A 225 -5.45 3.58 17.55
N LYS A 226 -6.48 2.83 17.17
CA LYS A 226 -6.79 1.51 17.76
C LYS A 226 -5.74 0.46 17.37
N ASN A 227 -5.22 0.52 16.15
CA ASN A 227 -4.39 -0.52 15.55
C ASN A 227 -2.90 -0.14 15.42
N LYS A 228 -2.47 1.03 15.87
CA LYS A 228 -1.05 1.40 15.88
C LYS A 228 -0.23 0.43 16.73
N SER A 229 1.05 0.33 16.49
CA SER A 229 1.91 -0.50 17.32
C SER A 229 1.90 -0.05 18.78
N LYS A 230 1.92 -1.00 19.70
CA LYS A 230 1.99 -0.75 21.14
C LYS A 230 3.43 -0.60 21.62
N ASP A 231 4.33 -1.39 21.08
CA ASP A 231 5.74 -1.53 21.50
C ASP A 231 6.75 -1.58 20.36
N GLY A 232 6.26 -1.68 19.13
CA GLY A 232 7.04 -1.65 17.89
C GLY A 232 7.04 -0.28 17.21
N GLN A 233 7.47 -0.25 15.96
CA GLN A 233 7.43 0.91 15.10
C GLN A 233 6.07 1.03 14.41
N THR A 234 5.52 2.23 14.33
CA THR A 234 4.42 2.55 13.42
C THR A 234 4.94 3.38 12.25
N ILE A 235 4.57 3.00 11.04
CA ILE A 235 4.85 3.73 9.80
C ILE A 235 3.53 4.02 9.09
N LEU A 236 3.41 5.22 8.53
CA LEU A 236 2.30 5.64 7.68
C LEU A 236 2.87 6.20 6.37
N VAL A 237 2.46 5.62 5.25
CA VAL A 237 2.76 6.14 3.91
C VAL A 237 1.46 6.43 3.18
N ASP A 238 1.33 7.66 2.69
CA ASP A 238 0.20 8.15 1.92
C ASP A 238 0.61 8.34 0.46
N LEU A 239 0.02 7.58 -0.46
CA LEU A 239 0.34 7.64 -1.89
C LEU A 239 -0.64 8.54 -2.63
N HIS A 240 -0.08 9.51 -3.35
CA HIS A 240 -0.75 10.48 -4.18
C HIS A 240 -0.24 10.48 -5.63
N GLY A 241 -0.93 11.09 -6.53
CA GLY A 241 -0.50 11.54 -7.85
C GLY A 241 -0.76 13.03 -7.99
N TRP A 242 -0.04 13.78 -8.73
CA TRP A 242 1.08 13.61 -9.65
C TRP A 242 1.96 14.86 -9.54
N THR A 243 2.44 15.19 -8.37
CA THR A 243 3.20 16.45 -8.20
C THR A 243 4.70 16.26 -8.05
N GLN A 244 5.19 15.04 -8.18
CA GLN A 244 6.63 14.70 -8.10
C GLN A 244 7.25 15.11 -6.77
N GLN A 245 6.59 14.84 -5.65
CA GLN A 245 7.03 15.24 -4.31
C GLN A 245 7.28 14.06 -3.38
N LEU A 246 8.24 14.25 -2.50
CA LEU A 246 8.47 13.40 -1.32
C LEU A 246 8.41 14.30 -0.09
N ILE A 247 7.47 14.03 0.81
CA ILE A 247 7.22 14.84 2.01
C ILE A 247 7.28 13.93 3.23
N GLY A 248 7.97 14.35 4.30
CA GLY A 248 7.95 13.66 5.57
C GLY A 248 9.29 13.05 6.01
N ASP A 249 9.28 11.83 6.53
CA ASP A 249 10.45 11.17 7.10
C ASP A 249 11.53 10.91 6.04
N GLU A 250 12.77 11.31 6.33
CA GLU A 250 13.90 11.22 5.40
C GLU A 250 14.23 9.78 5.02
N ASN A 251 14.21 8.88 6.00
CA ASN A 251 14.54 7.49 5.74
C ASN A 251 13.50 6.83 4.84
N ILE A 252 12.19 7.11 5.07
CA ILE A 252 11.13 6.60 4.19
C ILE A 252 11.31 7.19 2.79
N CYS A 253 11.42 8.50 2.67
CA CYS A 253 11.54 9.18 1.38
C CYS A 253 12.73 8.66 0.55
N SER A 254 13.84 8.28 1.19
CA SER A 254 15.02 7.77 0.48
C SER A 254 14.78 6.47 -0.29
N TYR A 255 13.91 5.58 0.21
CA TYR A 255 13.55 4.35 -0.51
C TYR A 255 12.74 4.64 -1.77
N TYR A 256 11.82 5.60 -1.68
CA TYR A 256 11.00 5.99 -2.83
C TYR A 256 11.79 6.83 -3.84
N GLU A 257 12.68 7.70 -3.41
CA GLU A 257 13.56 8.47 -4.29
C GLU A 257 14.43 7.58 -5.19
N GLN A 258 14.92 6.45 -4.66
CA GLN A 258 15.68 5.49 -5.45
C GLN A 258 14.86 4.89 -6.60
N GLN A 259 13.56 4.72 -6.43
CA GLN A 259 12.67 4.18 -7.44
C GLN A 259 12.00 5.26 -8.31
N PHE A 260 11.88 6.47 -7.79
CA PHE A 260 11.27 7.62 -8.44
C PHE A 260 12.27 8.80 -8.53
N PRO A 261 13.38 8.65 -9.27
CA PRO A 261 14.38 9.71 -9.39
C PRO A 261 13.82 10.96 -10.08
N GLU A 262 12.67 10.86 -10.75
CA GLU A 262 11.93 11.99 -11.30
C GLU A 262 11.34 12.91 -10.21
N ASN A 263 11.21 12.43 -8.98
CA ASN A 263 10.70 13.20 -7.86
C ASN A 263 11.73 14.24 -7.42
N ASN A 264 11.65 15.41 -8.03
CA ASN A 264 12.62 16.49 -7.87
C ASN A 264 12.20 17.54 -6.83
N LYS A 265 10.98 17.42 -6.27
CA LYS A 265 10.48 18.29 -5.21
C LYS A 265 10.52 17.55 -3.89
N ARG A 266 11.42 17.96 -3.01
CA ARG A 266 11.62 17.36 -1.69
C ARG A 266 11.22 18.33 -0.59
N SER A 267 10.34 17.86 0.28
CA SER A 267 9.99 18.55 1.53
C SER A 267 10.25 17.62 2.73
N VAL A 268 11.41 16.98 2.70
CA VAL A 268 11.82 16.04 3.73
C VAL A 268 11.99 16.76 5.08
N GLY A 269 11.48 16.16 6.14
CA GLY A 269 11.42 16.76 7.47
C GLY A 269 10.36 17.85 7.62
N ARG A 270 9.64 18.21 6.55
CA ARG A 270 8.53 19.16 6.60
C ARG A 270 7.20 18.44 6.58
N TYR A 271 6.24 18.99 7.26
CA TYR A 271 4.90 18.42 7.41
C TYR A 271 3.89 19.56 7.28
N GLY A 272 2.97 19.46 6.34
CA GLY A 272 1.94 20.46 6.10
C GLY A 272 0.88 20.50 7.21
N SER A 273 0.29 21.66 7.45
CA SER A 273 -0.88 21.79 8.32
C SER A 273 -2.07 21.04 7.71
N GLY A 274 -2.81 20.36 8.55
CA GLY A 274 -4.00 19.59 8.14
C GLY A 274 -3.72 18.28 7.39
N TYR A 275 -2.44 17.92 7.14
CA TYR A 275 -2.09 16.67 6.47
C TYR A 275 -2.19 15.48 7.39
N MET A 276 -2.65 14.35 6.85
CA MET A 276 -2.72 13.08 7.57
C MET A 276 -1.35 12.64 8.10
N ILE A 277 -0.29 12.78 7.30
CA ILE A 277 1.07 12.39 7.72
C ILE A 277 1.59 13.24 8.89
N SER A 278 1.19 14.52 8.97
CA SER A 278 1.56 15.40 10.08
C SER A 278 0.92 14.95 11.39
N TRP A 279 -0.37 14.64 11.32
CA TRP A 279 -1.12 14.08 12.42
C TRP A 279 -0.58 12.70 12.82
N GLY A 280 -0.34 11.83 11.86
CA GLY A 280 0.19 10.49 12.09
C GLY A 280 1.52 10.50 12.82
N ARG A 281 2.45 11.37 12.43
CA ARG A 281 3.72 11.57 13.13
C ARG A 281 3.52 11.93 14.61
N THR A 282 2.52 12.74 14.89
CA THR A 282 2.25 13.23 16.25
C THR A 282 1.58 12.18 17.13
N TYR A 283 0.64 11.40 16.60
CA TYR A 283 -0.25 10.56 17.41
C TYR A 283 -0.08 9.04 17.27
N LEU A 284 0.60 8.58 16.21
CA LEU A 284 0.75 7.14 15.96
C LEU A 284 2.00 6.52 16.59
N GLY A 285 2.81 7.29 17.29
CA GLY A 285 3.96 6.76 18.03
C GLY A 285 3.58 5.89 19.21
N SER A 286 4.53 5.10 19.69
CA SER A 286 4.42 4.22 20.86
C SER A 286 5.66 4.35 21.73
N GLN A 287 5.50 4.27 23.05
CA GLN A 287 6.55 4.12 24.09
C GLN A 287 7.96 4.60 23.69
N GLY A 288 8.11 5.91 23.44
CA GLY A 288 9.40 6.52 23.08
C GLY A 288 9.84 6.30 21.60
N LYS A 289 9.03 5.64 20.79
CA LYS A 289 9.25 5.48 19.34
C LYS A 289 8.28 6.38 18.59
N PRO A 290 8.73 7.52 18.05
CA PRO A 290 7.87 8.36 17.22
C PRO A 290 7.44 7.59 15.97
N ALA A 291 6.22 7.82 15.49
CA ALA A 291 5.80 7.30 14.21
C ALA A 291 6.61 7.95 13.09
N LYS A 292 6.94 7.15 12.07
CA LYS A 292 7.55 7.63 10.84
C LYS A 292 6.48 7.76 9.78
N THR A 293 6.39 8.90 9.12
CA THR A 293 5.33 9.14 8.16
C THR A 293 5.86 9.84 6.91
N ALA A 294 5.32 9.48 5.74
CA ALA A 294 5.64 10.14 4.49
C ALA A 294 4.45 10.20 3.54
N LEU A 295 4.41 11.22 2.71
CA LEU A 295 3.53 11.36 1.57
C LEU A 295 4.40 11.27 0.31
N ILE A 296 3.98 10.41 -0.58
CA ILE A 296 4.67 10.11 -1.83
C ILE A 296 3.76 10.54 -2.98
N GLU A 297 4.19 11.53 -3.74
CA GLU A 297 3.54 11.93 -4.97
C GLU A 297 4.19 11.25 -6.15
N LEU A 298 3.44 10.53 -6.94
CA LEU A 298 3.96 9.90 -8.15
C LEU A 298 4.45 10.94 -9.18
N PRO A 299 5.41 10.58 -10.04
CA PRO A 299 5.90 11.45 -11.09
C PRO A 299 4.80 11.93 -12.03
N ARG A 300 4.92 13.19 -12.44
CA ARG A 300 3.98 13.90 -13.30
C ARG A 300 4.35 13.86 -14.77
N ASP A 301 5.66 13.91 -15.05
CA ASP A 301 6.14 14.14 -16.41
C ASP A 301 5.94 12.90 -17.30
N GLY A 302 5.33 13.12 -18.45
CA GLY A 302 4.98 12.06 -19.40
C GLY A 302 3.79 11.18 -18.99
N VAL A 303 3.09 11.50 -17.88
CA VAL A 303 1.87 10.81 -17.45
C VAL A 303 0.65 11.52 -18.04
N LYS A 304 -0.15 10.79 -18.80
CA LYS A 304 -1.29 11.35 -19.57
C LYS A 304 -2.57 10.52 -19.41
N ASN A 305 -2.46 9.24 -19.12
CA ASN A 305 -3.55 8.27 -19.04
C ASN A 305 -3.07 6.99 -18.38
N HIS A 306 -3.96 6.04 -18.16
CA HIS A 306 -3.69 4.72 -17.60
C HIS A 306 -2.49 4.01 -18.28
N GLN A 307 -2.44 3.97 -19.62
CA GLN A 307 -1.34 3.30 -20.32
C GLN A 307 0.04 3.89 -19.97
N SER A 308 0.13 5.20 -19.79
CA SER A 308 1.39 5.85 -19.40
C SER A 308 1.80 5.52 -17.96
N VAL A 309 0.88 5.19 -17.07
CA VAL A 309 1.17 4.68 -15.72
C VAL A 309 1.77 3.27 -15.80
N ILE A 310 1.20 2.42 -16.65
CA ILE A 310 1.71 1.07 -16.93
C ILE A 310 3.11 1.13 -17.59
N ASP A 311 3.27 1.94 -18.63
CA ASP A 311 4.54 2.06 -19.36
C ASP A 311 5.69 2.56 -18.47
N LYS A 312 5.37 3.36 -17.44
CA LYS A 312 6.34 3.85 -16.45
C LYS A 312 6.54 2.90 -15.28
N ASP A 313 5.82 1.79 -15.25
CA ASP A 313 5.94 0.74 -14.25
C ASP A 313 5.75 1.23 -12.78
N PHE A 314 4.88 2.21 -12.56
CA PHE A 314 4.73 2.83 -11.25
C PHE A 314 4.31 1.86 -10.16
N SER A 315 3.50 0.87 -10.49
CA SER A 315 3.06 -0.16 -9.55
C SER A 315 4.25 -0.96 -9.00
N ASN A 316 5.09 -1.54 -9.86
CA ASN A 316 6.24 -2.32 -9.41
C ASN A 316 7.29 -1.46 -8.71
N ARG A 317 7.50 -0.24 -9.17
CA ARG A 317 8.43 0.72 -8.54
C ARG A 317 7.99 1.08 -7.12
N TYR A 318 6.71 1.35 -6.91
CA TYR A 318 6.13 1.59 -5.58
C TYR A 318 6.26 0.35 -4.69
N ILE A 319 5.88 -0.81 -5.19
CA ILE A 319 5.95 -2.08 -4.48
C ILE A 319 7.39 -2.38 -4.07
N TYR A 320 8.35 -2.25 -4.98
CA TYR A 320 9.75 -2.49 -4.69
C TYR A 320 10.28 -1.56 -3.59
N ALA A 321 10.00 -0.25 -3.69
CA ALA A 321 10.40 0.73 -2.68
C ALA A 321 9.83 0.37 -1.30
N THR A 322 8.53 0.04 -1.26
CA THR A 322 7.82 -0.29 -0.02
C THR A 322 8.35 -1.58 0.61
N MET A 323 8.53 -2.64 -0.18
CA MET A 323 9.07 -3.92 0.30
C MET A 323 10.48 -3.73 0.87
N LYS A 324 11.37 -3.02 0.16
CA LYS A 324 12.73 -2.72 0.63
C LYS A 324 12.74 -1.87 1.90
N MET A 325 11.85 -0.90 1.99
CA MET A 325 11.66 -0.12 3.20
C MET A 325 11.29 -1.04 4.38
N LEU A 326 10.27 -1.86 4.23
CA LEU A 326 9.78 -2.74 5.30
C LEU A 326 10.82 -3.79 5.73
N GLU A 327 11.68 -4.24 4.83
CA GLU A 327 12.80 -5.13 5.16
C GLU A 327 13.85 -4.46 6.05
N LYS A 328 14.16 -3.17 5.82
CA LYS A 328 15.38 -2.51 6.29
C LYS A 328 15.17 -1.45 7.38
N ILE A 329 13.98 -0.86 7.49
CA ILE A 329 13.77 0.38 8.26
C ILE A 329 13.78 0.21 9.79
N ILE A 330 13.77 -1.00 10.29
CA ILE A 330 13.82 -1.35 11.73
C ILE A 330 15.06 -2.17 12.05
#